data_ba11bf9b55bcee9d2b923409f16c0846
#
_entry.id   ba11bf9b55bcee9d2b923409f16c0846
#
_cell.length_a   1.000
_cell.length_b   1.000
_cell.length_c   1.000
_cell.angle_alpha   90.00
_cell.angle_beta   90.00
_cell.angle_gamma   90.00
#
_symmetry.space_group_name_H-M   'P 1'
#
loop_
_entity.id
_entity.type
_entity.pdbx_description
1 polymer ?
#
loop_
_entity_poly.entity_id
_entity_poly.type
_entity_poly.pdbx_seq_one_letter_code
_entity_poly.pdbx_strand_id
1 'polypeptide(L)'
;LFASNSSLVAAKVAERSAETGEHYITRTAAEYRSMVKKAAGGGLVIAFTTLAKFALYALALSAFWAGFWAGFNYAVSFVLVQLLHFTVATKQPAMTAPAMAAKLKELGTGDAIESFVDEITHLVRSQVAAVLGNVLVVYPVVLGIALLMLHTLGQPPINTKQAEHVLESLHLLGPSVLFAAFTGVLLFASSIIAGWAENWFVLHRMDSALHYNPRITGLLGAERAARWARFLRENLSGFAANISLGFMLGLVPAFAAFFGLGLDVRHVTLSTGQMAAASATLGLQVLQMPAFWWAMASLPFLGALNVSVSFYLAFSLALRAQNVSGVDRARIYAAIRARLRTAPLSFFVP
;
A
#
# COMPACT_ATOMS: atom_id res chain seq x y z
N LEU A 1 16.19 -27.83 -9.19
CA LEU A 1 14.75 -28.01 -8.91
C LEU A 1 14.16 -26.83 -8.12
N PHE A 2 14.72 -26.39 -7.00
CA PHE A 2 14.21 -25.24 -6.24
C PHE A 2 14.32 -23.93 -7.03
N ALA A 3 15.43 -23.67 -7.72
CA ALA A 3 15.62 -22.46 -8.52
C ALA A 3 14.71 -22.41 -9.75
N SER A 4 14.44 -23.54 -10.40
CA SER A 4 13.52 -23.59 -11.56
C SER A 4 12.06 -23.43 -11.14
N ASN A 5 11.65 -24.00 -10.01
CA ASN A 5 10.28 -23.80 -9.49
C ASN A 5 10.05 -22.37 -9.02
N SER A 6 11.03 -21.74 -8.38
CA SER A 6 10.91 -20.33 -7.98
C SER A 6 10.83 -19.38 -9.17
N SER A 7 11.52 -19.66 -10.28
CA SER A 7 11.43 -18.87 -11.50
C SER A 7 10.09 -19.02 -12.21
N LEU A 8 9.49 -20.23 -12.23
CA LEU A 8 8.16 -20.46 -12.79
C LEU A 8 7.05 -19.80 -11.97
N VAL A 9 7.14 -19.86 -10.64
CA VAL A 9 6.19 -19.15 -9.77
C VAL A 9 6.32 -17.63 -9.96
N ALA A 10 7.55 -17.12 -9.98
CA ALA A 10 7.80 -15.70 -10.23
C ALA A 10 7.29 -15.25 -11.61
N ALA A 11 7.45 -16.06 -12.66
CA ALA A 11 6.94 -15.75 -14.00
C ALA A 11 5.42 -15.68 -14.02
N LYS A 12 4.71 -16.65 -13.41
CA LYS A 12 3.23 -16.64 -13.35
C LYS A 12 2.68 -15.51 -12.49
N VAL A 13 3.33 -15.22 -11.36
CA VAL A 13 3.00 -14.05 -10.53
C VAL A 13 3.17 -12.76 -11.33
N ALA A 14 4.27 -12.66 -12.11
CA ALA A 14 4.55 -11.48 -12.92
C ALA A 14 3.54 -11.31 -14.07
N GLU A 15 3.17 -12.39 -14.76
CA GLU A 15 2.23 -12.36 -15.88
C GLU A 15 0.85 -11.87 -15.46
N ARG A 16 0.32 -12.38 -14.35
CA ARG A 16 -1.03 -12.04 -13.89
C ARG A 16 -1.10 -10.73 -13.13
N SER A 17 -0.05 -10.38 -12.40
CA SER A 17 0.08 -9.06 -11.79
C SER A 17 0.21 -7.96 -12.86
N ALA A 18 0.70 -8.27 -14.06
CA ALA A 18 0.76 -7.32 -15.17
C ALA A 18 -0.64 -6.89 -15.63
N GLU A 19 -1.57 -7.84 -15.81
CA GLU A 19 -2.96 -7.53 -16.20
C GLU A 19 -3.67 -6.67 -15.15
N THR A 20 -3.51 -7.01 -13.86
CA THR A 20 -4.12 -6.26 -12.76
C THR A 20 -3.46 -4.90 -12.56
N GLY A 21 -2.14 -4.82 -12.76
CA GLY A 21 -1.33 -3.62 -12.54
C GLY A 21 -1.65 -2.47 -13.50
N GLU A 22 -2.01 -2.77 -14.76
CA GLU A 22 -2.34 -1.75 -15.75
C GLU A 22 -3.53 -0.87 -15.33
N HIS A 23 -4.50 -1.42 -14.62
CA HIS A 23 -5.67 -0.66 -14.13
C HIS A 23 -5.34 0.43 -13.09
N TYR A 24 -4.12 0.41 -12.54
CA TYR A 24 -3.66 1.42 -11.58
C TYR A 24 -2.80 2.52 -12.19
N ILE A 25 -2.56 2.49 -13.49
CA ILE A 25 -1.81 3.53 -14.22
C ILE A 25 -2.81 4.47 -14.88
N THR A 26 -2.83 5.74 -14.47
CA THR A 26 -3.71 6.76 -15.03
C THR A 26 -3.03 7.50 -16.18
N ARG A 27 -3.64 7.48 -17.35
CA ARG A 27 -3.11 8.12 -18.56
C ARG A 27 -3.83 9.42 -18.88
N THR A 28 -5.09 9.53 -18.50
CA THR A 28 -5.94 10.69 -18.77
C THR A 28 -6.30 11.48 -17.51
N ALA A 29 -6.69 12.75 -17.67
CA ALA A 29 -7.16 13.59 -16.57
C ALA A 29 -8.45 13.05 -15.91
N ALA A 30 -9.28 12.32 -16.64
CA ALA A 30 -10.48 11.68 -16.10
C ALA A 30 -10.12 10.52 -15.17
N GLU A 31 -9.18 9.65 -15.61
CA GLU A 31 -8.65 8.54 -14.79
C GLU A 31 -7.93 9.06 -13.55
N TYR A 32 -7.13 10.13 -13.69
CA TYR A 32 -6.46 10.79 -12.56
C TYR A 32 -7.48 11.25 -11.50
N ARG A 33 -8.53 11.96 -11.91
CA ARG A 33 -9.60 12.40 -11.00
C ARG A 33 -10.33 11.22 -10.37
N SER A 34 -10.57 10.15 -11.12
CA SER A 34 -11.17 8.91 -10.59
C SER A 34 -10.26 8.28 -9.55
N MET A 35 -8.95 8.23 -9.78
CA MET A 35 -7.96 7.72 -8.83
C MET A 35 -7.96 8.53 -7.54
N VAL A 36 -7.94 9.86 -7.62
CA VAL A 36 -8.01 10.74 -6.44
C VAL A 36 -9.29 10.48 -5.63
N LYS A 37 -10.46 10.34 -6.29
CA LYS A 37 -11.72 10.02 -5.61
C LYS A 37 -11.69 8.67 -4.92
N LYS A 38 -11.18 7.63 -5.58
CA LYS A 38 -11.02 6.29 -4.98
C LYS A 38 -10.04 6.32 -3.80
N ALA A 39 -8.96 7.09 -3.92
CA ALA A 39 -8.00 7.29 -2.85
C ALA A 39 -8.62 8.07 -1.67
N ALA A 40 -9.44 9.08 -1.93
CA ALA A 40 -10.19 9.79 -0.89
C ALA A 40 -11.08 8.84 -0.08
N GLY A 41 -11.80 7.93 -0.75
CA GLY A 41 -12.56 6.86 -0.09
C GLY A 41 -11.69 5.94 0.75
N GLY A 42 -10.52 5.53 0.23
CA GLY A 42 -9.52 4.77 0.99
C GLY A 42 -9.03 5.52 2.22
N GLY A 43 -8.75 6.82 2.09
CA GLY A 43 -8.39 7.70 3.19
C GLY A 43 -9.44 7.75 4.29
N LEU A 44 -10.72 7.82 3.90
CA LEU A 44 -11.83 7.81 4.87
C LEU A 44 -11.83 6.50 5.70
N VAL A 45 -11.70 5.34 5.07
CA VAL A 45 -11.62 4.06 5.79
C VAL A 45 -10.41 4.04 6.73
N ILE A 46 -9.23 4.49 6.27
CA ILE A 46 -8.01 4.52 7.08
C ILE A 46 -8.12 5.52 8.25
N ALA A 47 -8.91 6.58 8.14
CA ALA A 47 -9.18 7.46 9.27
C ALA A 47 -9.85 6.70 10.42
N PHE A 48 -10.90 5.93 10.15
CA PHE A 48 -11.53 5.07 11.16
C PHE A 48 -10.60 3.96 11.65
N THR A 49 -9.79 3.38 10.77
CA THR A 49 -8.76 2.41 11.13
C THR A 49 -7.78 2.96 12.18
N THR A 50 -7.36 4.21 12.00
CA THR A 50 -6.44 4.89 12.91
C THR A 50 -7.07 5.11 14.28
N LEU A 51 -8.32 5.56 14.32
CA LEU A 51 -9.07 5.75 15.57
C LEU A 51 -9.31 4.42 16.29
N ALA A 52 -9.69 3.38 15.57
CA ALA A 52 -9.85 2.03 16.12
C ALA A 52 -8.52 1.48 16.69
N LYS A 53 -7.38 1.75 16.04
CA LYS A 53 -6.06 1.42 16.60
C LYS A 53 -5.83 2.07 17.96
N PHE A 54 -6.15 3.34 18.12
CA PHE A 54 -5.99 4.03 19.41
C PHE A 54 -6.92 3.47 20.47
N ALA A 55 -8.16 3.13 20.12
CA ALA A 55 -9.08 2.46 21.03
C ALA A 55 -8.53 1.08 21.48
N LEU A 56 -7.92 0.31 20.57
CA LEU A 56 -7.27 -0.96 20.91
C LEU A 56 -6.07 -0.76 21.84
N TYR A 57 -5.28 0.27 21.65
CA TYR A 57 -4.15 0.58 22.54
C TYR A 57 -4.60 1.01 23.94
N ALA A 58 -5.77 1.66 24.06
CA ALA A 58 -6.34 2.02 25.36
C ALA A 58 -6.71 0.79 26.22
N LEU A 59 -6.85 -0.41 25.60
CA LEU A 59 -7.12 -1.66 26.33
C LEU A 59 -5.90 -2.21 27.09
N ALA A 60 -4.72 -1.58 26.96
CA ALA A 60 -3.48 -1.96 27.63
C ALA A 60 -3.12 -3.46 27.49
N LEU A 61 -3.35 -4.03 26.30
CA LEU A 61 -3.04 -5.42 25.99
C LEU A 61 -1.52 -5.68 26.02
N SER A 62 -1.13 -6.95 26.19
CA SER A 62 0.28 -7.32 25.98
C SER A 62 0.74 -7.00 24.56
N ALA A 63 2.06 -6.80 24.37
CA ALA A 63 2.64 -6.39 23.07
C ALA A 63 2.19 -7.28 21.91
N PHE A 64 2.12 -8.59 22.12
CA PHE A 64 1.66 -9.53 21.11
C PHE A 64 0.17 -9.29 20.75
N TRP A 65 -0.71 -9.24 21.75
CA TRP A 65 -2.14 -9.05 21.49
C TRP A 65 -2.46 -7.66 20.94
N ALA A 66 -1.74 -6.63 21.36
CA ALA A 66 -1.85 -5.30 20.79
C ALA A 66 -1.47 -5.31 19.29
N GLY A 67 -0.35 -5.97 18.96
CA GLY A 67 0.08 -6.16 17.56
C GLY A 67 -0.89 -7.01 16.73
N PHE A 68 -1.42 -8.09 17.30
CA PHE A 68 -2.40 -8.96 16.64
C PHE A 68 -3.69 -8.20 16.30
N TRP A 69 -4.30 -7.53 17.27
CA TRP A 69 -5.54 -6.78 17.06
C TRP A 69 -5.35 -5.56 16.17
N ALA A 70 -4.20 -4.88 16.25
CA ALA A 70 -3.85 -3.85 15.29
C ALA A 70 -3.74 -4.42 13.87
N GLY A 71 -3.07 -5.56 13.71
CA GLY A 71 -2.96 -6.28 12.43
C GLY A 71 -4.33 -6.71 11.88
N PHE A 72 -5.20 -7.23 12.73
CA PHE A 72 -6.58 -7.59 12.37
C PHE A 72 -7.38 -6.36 11.91
N ASN A 73 -7.32 -5.25 12.65
CA ASN A 73 -7.94 -3.98 12.29
C ASN A 73 -7.46 -3.50 10.91
N TYR A 74 -6.14 -3.56 10.64
CA TYR A 74 -5.58 -3.20 9.35
C TYR A 74 -6.04 -4.14 8.24
N ALA A 75 -6.03 -5.45 8.49
CA ALA A 75 -6.46 -6.46 7.51
C ALA A 75 -7.92 -6.25 7.10
N VAL A 76 -8.83 -6.10 8.08
CA VAL A 76 -10.25 -5.82 7.84
C VAL A 76 -10.42 -4.51 7.05
N SER A 77 -9.72 -3.45 7.44
CA SER A 77 -9.80 -2.15 6.76
C SER A 77 -9.32 -2.21 5.32
N PHE A 78 -8.21 -2.89 5.05
CA PHE A 78 -7.69 -3.04 3.69
C PHE A 78 -8.57 -3.93 2.81
N VAL A 79 -9.19 -4.99 3.39
CA VAL A 79 -10.18 -5.79 2.68
C VAL A 79 -11.44 -4.95 2.38
N LEU A 80 -11.88 -4.13 3.33
CA LEU A 80 -13.01 -3.22 3.11
C LEU A 80 -12.72 -2.20 1.99
N VAL A 81 -11.53 -1.60 1.98
CA VAL A 81 -11.08 -0.70 0.91
C VAL A 81 -11.16 -1.41 -0.46
N GLN A 82 -10.72 -2.67 -0.54
CA GLN A 82 -10.80 -3.46 -1.77
C GLN A 82 -12.25 -3.70 -2.20
N LEU A 83 -13.13 -4.13 -1.28
CA LEU A 83 -14.53 -4.45 -1.58
C LEU A 83 -15.33 -3.21 -1.99
N LEU A 84 -14.98 -2.04 -1.47
CA LEU A 84 -15.56 -0.75 -1.86
C LEU A 84 -14.94 -0.18 -3.15
N HIS A 85 -14.01 -0.89 -3.79
CA HIS A 85 -13.24 -0.41 -4.95
C HIS A 85 -12.51 0.92 -4.71
N PHE A 86 -12.15 1.19 -3.45
CA PHE A 86 -11.31 2.30 -3.06
C PHE A 86 -9.82 1.96 -3.21
N THR A 87 -8.95 2.92 -2.96
CA THR A 87 -7.51 2.78 -3.20
C THR A 87 -6.72 3.27 -1.99
N VAL A 88 -5.72 2.47 -1.58
CA VAL A 88 -4.63 2.91 -0.71
C VAL A 88 -3.34 2.93 -1.53
N ALA A 89 -2.71 4.10 -1.60
CA ALA A 89 -1.64 4.43 -2.54
C ALA A 89 -0.46 3.45 -2.56
N THR A 90 -0.02 3.01 -1.41
CA THR A 90 1.25 2.29 -1.25
C THR A 90 1.21 0.85 -1.74
N LYS A 91 0.03 0.31 -2.07
CA LYS A 91 -0.18 -1.06 -2.52
C LYS A 91 0.07 -1.27 -4.02
N GLN A 92 -0.22 -0.26 -4.80
CA GLN A 92 -0.24 -0.33 -6.27
C GLN A 92 1.13 -0.58 -6.92
N PRO A 93 2.26 -0.04 -6.40
CA PRO A 93 3.55 -0.15 -7.06
C PRO A 93 4.03 -1.58 -7.25
N ALA A 94 3.80 -2.45 -6.27
CA ALA A 94 4.19 -3.84 -6.35
C ALA A 94 3.37 -4.61 -7.41
N MET A 95 2.14 -4.18 -7.67
CA MET A 95 1.27 -4.77 -8.69
C MET A 95 1.55 -4.23 -10.10
N THR A 96 1.98 -2.96 -10.22
CA THR A 96 2.29 -2.33 -11.52
C THR A 96 3.67 -2.70 -12.05
N ALA A 97 4.60 -3.08 -11.19
CA ALA A 97 5.97 -3.40 -11.56
C ALA A 97 6.10 -4.52 -12.63
N PRO A 98 5.32 -5.62 -12.59
CA PRO A 98 5.36 -6.64 -13.63
C PRO A 98 4.86 -6.14 -14.99
N ALA A 99 3.85 -5.27 -15.03
CA ALA A 99 3.37 -4.64 -16.27
C ALA A 99 4.47 -3.78 -16.91
N MET A 100 5.19 -3.01 -16.09
CA MET A 100 6.33 -2.21 -16.54
C MET A 100 7.48 -3.07 -17.04
N ALA A 101 7.77 -4.22 -16.38
CA ALA A 101 8.81 -5.14 -16.83
C ALA A 101 8.47 -5.81 -18.16
N ALA A 102 7.19 -6.12 -18.42
CA ALA A 102 6.74 -6.66 -19.70
C ALA A 102 7.00 -5.68 -20.85
N LYS A 103 6.72 -4.40 -20.67
CA LYS A 103 7.00 -3.36 -21.68
C LYS A 103 8.48 -3.21 -22.02
N LEU A 104 9.39 -3.50 -21.09
CA LEU A 104 10.83 -3.49 -21.35
C LEU A 104 11.29 -4.56 -22.34
N LYS A 105 10.54 -5.65 -22.53
CA LYS A 105 10.86 -6.67 -23.54
C LYS A 105 10.74 -6.14 -24.98
N GLU A 106 9.89 -5.15 -25.18
CA GLU A 106 9.56 -4.60 -26.50
C GLU A 106 10.51 -3.49 -26.92
N LEU A 107 11.50 -3.13 -26.06
CA LEU A 107 12.41 -2.00 -26.27
C LEU A 107 13.52 -2.33 -27.28
N GLY A 108 13.16 -2.41 -28.56
CA GLY A 108 14.13 -2.52 -29.68
C GLY A 108 14.50 -1.19 -30.34
N THR A 109 13.74 -0.12 -30.13
CA THR A 109 13.83 1.16 -30.85
C THR A 109 13.88 2.37 -29.91
N GLY A 110 14.30 3.55 -30.41
CA GLY A 110 14.29 4.79 -29.66
C GLY A 110 12.91 5.22 -29.21
N ASP A 111 11.90 5.05 -30.06
CA ASP A 111 10.49 5.37 -29.77
C ASP A 111 9.92 4.51 -28.62
N ALA A 112 10.40 3.28 -28.50
CA ALA A 112 10.01 2.39 -27.40
C ALA A 112 10.55 2.88 -26.03
N ILE A 113 11.72 3.54 -25.99
CA ILE A 113 12.27 4.15 -24.77
C ILE A 113 11.42 5.34 -24.32
N GLU A 114 11.00 6.20 -25.26
CA GLU A 114 10.11 7.33 -24.93
C GLU A 114 8.77 6.84 -24.41
N SER A 115 8.14 5.86 -25.08
CA SER A 115 6.91 5.23 -24.62
C SER A 115 7.05 4.63 -23.20
N PHE A 116 8.19 4.02 -22.88
CA PHE A 116 8.47 3.51 -21.55
C PHE A 116 8.61 4.62 -20.51
N VAL A 117 9.26 5.74 -20.85
CA VAL A 117 9.38 6.91 -19.97
C VAL A 117 8.01 7.55 -19.72
N ASP A 118 7.13 7.58 -20.73
CA ASP A 118 5.74 8.03 -20.56
C ASP A 118 4.98 7.15 -19.56
N GLU A 119 5.11 5.84 -19.65
CA GLU A 119 4.48 4.92 -18.69
C GLU A 119 5.04 5.08 -17.26
N ILE A 120 6.36 5.29 -17.11
CA ILE A 120 6.94 5.62 -15.79
C ILE A 120 6.34 6.93 -15.26
N THR A 121 6.20 7.93 -16.11
CA THR A 121 5.60 9.22 -15.75
C THR A 121 4.16 9.05 -15.31
N HIS A 122 3.36 8.27 -16.05
CA HIS A 122 1.98 7.95 -15.72
C HIS A 122 1.88 7.17 -14.40
N LEU A 123 2.77 6.21 -14.18
CA LEU A 123 2.84 5.45 -12.93
C LEU A 123 3.12 6.37 -11.73
N VAL A 124 4.18 7.18 -11.79
CA VAL A 124 4.55 8.09 -10.70
C VAL A 124 3.39 9.05 -10.41
N ARG A 125 2.82 9.65 -11.45
CA ARG A 125 1.65 10.53 -11.33
C ARG A 125 0.47 9.85 -10.65
N SER A 126 0.17 8.61 -11.01
CA SER A 126 -0.90 7.82 -10.39
C SER A 126 -0.65 7.58 -8.90
N GLN A 127 0.62 7.31 -8.53
CA GLN A 127 0.99 7.13 -7.13
C GLN A 127 0.89 8.44 -6.34
N VAL A 128 1.32 9.54 -6.92
CA VAL A 128 1.15 10.87 -6.31
C VAL A 128 -0.34 11.18 -6.08
N ALA A 129 -1.19 10.97 -7.10
CA ALA A 129 -2.64 11.14 -6.99
C ALA A 129 -3.24 10.32 -5.85
N ALA A 130 -2.83 9.06 -5.76
CA ALA A 130 -3.33 8.14 -4.74
C ALA A 130 -2.84 8.53 -3.33
N VAL A 131 -1.56 8.89 -3.16
CA VAL A 131 -1.03 9.38 -1.87
C VAL A 131 -1.74 10.66 -1.44
N LEU A 132 -1.86 11.64 -2.34
CA LEU A 132 -2.54 12.91 -2.04
C LEU A 132 -4.01 12.70 -1.67
N GLY A 133 -4.74 11.88 -2.44
CA GLY A 133 -6.14 11.58 -2.15
C GLY A 133 -6.33 10.92 -0.78
N ASN A 134 -5.44 10.00 -0.38
CA ASN A 134 -5.48 9.39 0.95
C ASN A 134 -5.16 10.43 2.05
N VAL A 135 -4.02 11.13 1.95
CA VAL A 135 -3.50 12.02 2.99
C VAL A 135 -4.43 13.21 3.23
N LEU A 136 -4.93 13.84 2.14
CA LEU A 136 -5.82 14.99 2.21
C LEU A 136 -7.18 14.68 2.84
N VAL A 137 -7.58 13.41 2.90
CA VAL A 137 -8.82 12.98 3.57
C VAL A 137 -8.56 12.45 4.97
N VAL A 138 -7.55 11.60 5.15
CA VAL A 138 -7.23 11.03 6.47
C VAL A 138 -6.99 12.13 7.50
N TYR A 139 -6.15 13.12 7.18
CA TYR A 139 -5.77 14.14 8.14
C TYR A 139 -6.97 14.93 8.68
N PRO A 140 -7.78 15.60 7.85
CA PRO A 140 -8.91 16.40 8.36
C PRO A 140 -10.00 15.54 8.99
N VAL A 141 -10.24 14.31 8.51
CA VAL A 141 -11.27 13.44 9.09
C VAL A 141 -10.86 12.99 10.49
N VAL A 142 -9.63 12.50 10.68
CA VAL A 142 -9.15 12.12 12.03
C VAL A 142 -9.09 13.34 12.95
N LEU A 143 -8.59 14.47 12.46
CA LEU A 143 -8.55 15.72 13.23
C LEU A 143 -9.96 16.13 13.68
N GLY A 144 -10.92 16.14 12.75
CA GLY A 144 -12.31 16.52 13.04
C GLY A 144 -12.99 15.59 14.05
N ILE A 145 -12.84 14.27 13.90
CA ILE A 145 -13.40 13.29 14.85
C ILE A 145 -12.71 13.41 16.21
N ALA A 146 -11.39 13.57 16.25
CA ALA A 146 -10.65 13.72 17.51
C ALA A 146 -11.02 15.02 18.26
N LEU A 147 -11.23 16.13 17.55
CA LEU A 147 -11.74 17.38 18.13
C LEU A 147 -13.20 17.22 18.60
N LEU A 148 -14.03 16.51 17.86
CA LEU A 148 -15.39 16.20 18.28
C LEU A 148 -15.39 15.35 19.57
N MET A 149 -14.54 14.32 19.66
CA MET A 149 -14.39 13.52 20.88
C MET A 149 -13.94 14.39 22.06
N LEU A 150 -12.97 15.27 21.85
CA LEU A 150 -12.51 16.20 22.87
C LEU A 150 -13.66 17.11 23.35
N HIS A 151 -14.47 17.64 22.44
CA HIS A 151 -15.59 18.51 22.76
C HIS A 151 -16.75 17.77 23.47
N THR A 152 -17.11 16.56 23.01
CA THR A 152 -18.28 15.84 23.50
C THR A 152 -17.99 14.94 24.69
N LEU A 153 -16.81 14.29 24.71
CA LEU A 153 -16.40 13.33 25.73
C LEU A 153 -15.40 13.92 26.75
N GLY A 154 -14.90 15.14 26.50
CA GLY A 154 -13.87 15.78 27.31
C GLY A 154 -12.48 15.12 27.22
N GLN A 155 -12.31 14.15 26.31
CA GLN A 155 -11.07 13.39 26.17
C GLN A 155 -10.73 13.18 24.68
N PRO A 156 -9.47 13.46 24.28
CA PRO A 156 -8.99 13.12 22.95
C PRO A 156 -8.73 11.61 22.82
N PRO A 157 -8.57 11.07 21.60
CA PRO A 157 -8.33 9.64 21.36
C PRO A 157 -6.98 9.13 21.91
N ILE A 158 -6.03 10.04 22.15
CA ILE A 158 -4.71 9.76 22.75
C ILE A 158 -4.36 10.82 23.77
N ASN A 159 -3.53 10.47 24.76
CA ASN A 159 -3.05 11.45 25.76
C ASN A 159 -1.86 12.28 25.23
N THR A 160 -1.49 13.34 25.96
CA THR A 160 -0.41 14.27 25.57
C THR A 160 0.93 13.57 25.34
N LYS A 161 1.31 12.64 26.23
CA LYS A 161 2.58 11.88 26.07
C LYS A 161 2.57 11.03 24.79
N GLN A 162 1.45 10.41 24.48
CA GLN A 162 1.29 9.62 23.24
C GLN A 162 1.33 10.54 22.01
N ALA A 163 0.73 11.72 22.09
CA ALA A 163 0.76 12.70 21.01
C ALA A 163 2.17 13.21 20.73
N GLU A 164 2.92 13.57 21.76
CA GLU A 164 4.34 13.96 21.65
C GLU A 164 5.18 12.82 21.06
N HIS A 165 5.02 11.60 21.56
CA HIS A 165 5.71 10.42 21.05
C HIS A 165 5.40 10.16 19.57
N VAL A 166 4.15 10.36 19.12
CA VAL A 166 3.79 10.24 17.69
C VAL A 166 4.59 11.22 16.85
N LEU A 167 4.66 12.50 17.27
CA LEU A 167 5.40 13.52 16.50
C LEU A 167 6.90 13.23 16.46
N GLU A 168 7.49 12.86 17.59
CA GLU A 168 8.91 12.50 17.68
C GLU A 168 9.25 11.26 16.85
N SER A 169 8.38 10.25 16.90
CA SER A 169 8.55 9.00 16.15
C SER A 169 8.45 9.16 14.63
N LEU A 170 7.84 10.26 14.18
CA LEU A 170 7.71 10.61 12.74
C LEU A 170 8.77 11.62 12.30
N HIS A 171 9.71 12.00 13.14
CA HIS A 171 10.74 12.99 12.81
C HIS A 171 11.55 12.59 11.57
N LEU A 172 11.68 13.50 10.60
CA LEU A 172 12.33 13.23 9.30
C LEU A 172 13.80 12.79 9.45
N LEU A 173 14.54 13.39 10.37
CA LEU A 173 15.95 13.07 10.64
C LEU A 173 16.11 11.87 11.59
N GLY A 174 15.02 11.29 12.05
CA GLY A 174 15.01 10.07 12.87
C GLY A 174 14.95 8.78 12.03
N PRO A 175 14.73 7.63 12.68
CA PRO A 175 14.68 6.33 12.01
C PRO A 175 13.42 6.11 11.17
N SER A 176 12.45 7.05 11.19
CA SER A 176 11.17 6.94 10.47
C SER A 176 11.35 6.70 8.97
N VAL A 177 12.39 7.30 8.35
CA VAL A 177 12.74 7.11 6.94
C VAL A 177 13.15 5.65 6.65
N LEU A 178 13.96 5.05 7.53
CA LEU A 178 14.35 3.64 7.42
C LEU A 178 13.15 2.71 7.62
N PHE A 179 12.28 3.03 8.55
CA PHE A 179 11.06 2.25 8.79
C PHE A 179 10.07 2.37 7.63
N ALA A 180 10.03 3.51 6.94
CA ALA A 180 9.24 3.67 5.72
C ALA A 180 9.80 2.82 4.57
N ALA A 181 11.12 2.77 4.38
CA ALA A 181 11.76 1.89 3.42
C ALA A 181 11.47 0.41 3.74
N PHE A 182 11.57 0.03 5.01
CA PHE A 182 11.22 -1.32 5.47
C PHE A 182 9.72 -1.63 5.26
N THR A 183 8.84 -0.67 5.47
CA THR A 183 7.41 -0.82 5.13
C THR A 183 7.24 -1.11 3.62
N GLY A 184 8.05 -0.50 2.76
CA GLY A 184 8.11 -0.83 1.33
C GLY A 184 8.48 -2.30 1.07
N VAL A 185 9.37 -2.88 1.88
CA VAL A 185 9.69 -4.33 1.82
C VAL A 185 8.46 -5.17 2.21
N LEU A 186 7.72 -4.79 3.25
CA LEU A 186 6.50 -5.52 3.65
C LEU A 186 5.40 -5.43 2.59
N LEU A 187 5.25 -4.28 1.94
CA LEU A 187 4.35 -4.11 0.80
C LEU A 187 4.72 -5.04 -0.35
N PHE A 188 5.99 -5.16 -0.68
CA PHE A 188 6.49 -6.13 -1.65
C PHE A 188 6.21 -7.58 -1.19
N ALA A 189 6.50 -7.93 0.06
CA ALA A 189 6.27 -9.26 0.60
C ALA A 189 4.77 -9.65 0.51
N SER A 190 3.85 -8.71 0.79
CA SER A 190 2.41 -8.95 0.64
C SER A 190 2.01 -9.27 -0.80
N SER A 191 2.66 -8.68 -1.80
CA SER A 191 2.42 -8.99 -3.22
C SER A 191 2.90 -10.38 -3.61
N ILE A 192 4.01 -10.85 -3.02
CA ILE A 192 4.49 -12.22 -3.22
C ILE A 192 3.51 -13.23 -2.62
N ILE A 193 3.00 -12.97 -1.41
CA ILE A 193 1.99 -13.82 -0.76
C ILE A 193 0.72 -13.86 -1.62
N ALA A 194 0.29 -12.72 -2.16
CA ALA A 194 -0.85 -12.63 -3.07
C ALA A 194 -0.68 -13.51 -4.31
N GLY A 195 0.46 -13.40 -4.96
CA GLY A 195 0.78 -14.21 -6.14
C GLY A 195 0.88 -15.71 -5.83
N TRP A 196 1.44 -16.05 -4.67
CA TRP A 196 1.48 -17.44 -4.21
C TRP A 196 0.07 -18.00 -3.95
N ALA A 197 -0.78 -17.26 -3.24
CA ALA A 197 -2.16 -17.67 -2.94
C ALA A 197 -2.98 -17.86 -4.23
N GLU A 198 -2.82 -16.94 -5.19
CA GLU A 198 -3.50 -17.04 -6.48
C GLU A 198 -3.02 -18.23 -7.31
N ASN A 199 -1.71 -18.44 -7.38
CA ASN A 199 -1.14 -19.59 -8.08
C ASN A 199 -1.61 -20.91 -7.44
N TRP A 200 -1.65 -21.00 -6.12
CA TRP A 200 -2.17 -22.16 -5.40
C TRP A 200 -3.65 -22.41 -5.74
N PHE A 201 -4.47 -21.36 -5.77
CA PHE A 201 -5.90 -21.45 -6.10
C PHE A 201 -6.12 -21.99 -7.53
N VAL A 202 -5.34 -21.49 -8.49
CA VAL A 202 -5.44 -21.92 -9.90
C VAL A 202 -4.92 -23.35 -10.09
N LEU A 203 -3.78 -23.69 -9.48
CA LEU A 203 -3.20 -25.04 -9.58
C LEU A 203 -4.13 -26.12 -9.05
N HIS A 204 -4.84 -25.83 -7.96
CA HIS A 204 -5.78 -26.78 -7.35
C HIS A 204 -7.20 -26.69 -7.95
N ARG A 205 -7.38 -25.90 -9.01
CA ARG A 205 -8.70 -25.71 -9.67
C ARG A 205 -9.81 -25.39 -8.68
N MET A 206 -9.49 -24.54 -7.69
CA MET A 206 -10.39 -24.23 -6.58
C MET A 206 -11.69 -23.57 -7.03
N ASP A 207 -11.68 -22.83 -8.14
CA ASP A 207 -12.87 -22.29 -8.79
C ASP A 207 -13.83 -23.40 -9.21
N SER A 208 -13.35 -24.46 -9.88
CA SER A 208 -14.13 -25.62 -10.27
C SER A 208 -14.57 -26.44 -9.06
N ALA A 209 -13.66 -26.62 -8.09
CA ALA A 209 -13.98 -27.35 -6.87
C ALA A 209 -15.11 -26.68 -6.08
N LEU A 210 -15.12 -25.36 -5.97
CA LEU A 210 -16.17 -24.60 -5.30
C LEU A 210 -17.49 -24.61 -6.09
N HIS A 211 -17.39 -24.49 -7.43
CA HIS A 211 -18.56 -24.45 -8.29
C HIS A 211 -19.35 -25.78 -8.30
N TYR A 212 -18.63 -26.91 -8.38
CA TYR A 212 -19.24 -28.23 -8.59
C TYR A 212 -19.27 -29.11 -7.33
N ASN A 213 -18.82 -28.62 -6.17
CA ASN A 213 -18.84 -29.41 -4.94
C ASN A 213 -20.28 -29.70 -4.49
N PRO A 214 -20.68 -30.99 -4.38
CA PRO A 214 -22.07 -31.37 -4.04
C PRO A 214 -22.52 -30.82 -2.67
N ARG A 215 -21.61 -30.67 -1.71
CA ARG A 215 -21.92 -30.10 -0.39
C ARG A 215 -22.20 -28.59 -0.48
N ILE A 216 -21.42 -27.87 -1.28
CA ILE A 216 -21.59 -26.42 -1.46
C ILE A 216 -22.84 -26.15 -2.31
N THR A 217 -23.02 -26.87 -3.42
CA THR A 217 -24.20 -26.71 -4.28
C THR A 217 -25.48 -27.16 -3.61
N GLY A 218 -25.42 -28.18 -2.76
CA GLY A 218 -26.56 -28.61 -1.94
C GLY A 218 -26.98 -27.58 -0.89
N LEU A 219 -26.02 -26.83 -0.30
CA LEU A 219 -26.29 -25.80 0.70
C LEU A 219 -26.70 -24.46 0.09
N LEU A 220 -25.96 -24.00 -0.93
CA LEU A 220 -26.11 -22.66 -1.51
C LEU A 220 -26.96 -22.62 -2.79
N GLY A 221 -27.15 -23.77 -3.45
CA GLY A 221 -27.66 -23.88 -4.81
C GLY A 221 -26.56 -23.62 -5.86
N ALA A 222 -26.71 -24.20 -7.06
CA ALA A 222 -25.70 -24.15 -8.13
C ALA A 222 -25.32 -22.70 -8.54
N GLU A 223 -26.31 -21.83 -8.71
CA GLU A 223 -26.06 -20.44 -9.15
C GLU A 223 -25.28 -19.62 -8.12
N ARG A 224 -25.59 -19.79 -6.80
CA ARG A 224 -24.85 -19.08 -5.75
C ARG A 224 -23.43 -19.61 -5.63
N ALA A 225 -23.25 -20.94 -5.72
CA ALA A 225 -21.93 -21.56 -5.71
C ALA A 225 -21.07 -21.02 -6.87
N ALA A 226 -21.62 -20.89 -8.08
CA ALA A 226 -20.95 -20.30 -9.22
C ALA A 226 -20.56 -18.83 -9.01
N ARG A 227 -21.46 -18.02 -8.42
CA ARG A 227 -21.16 -16.62 -8.08
C ARG A 227 -20.03 -16.51 -7.05
N TRP A 228 -20.06 -17.33 -6.01
CA TRP A 228 -19.01 -17.36 -4.98
C TRP A 228 -17.65 -17.81 -5.55
N ALA A 229 -17.65 -18.84 -6.41
CA ALA A 229 -16.42 -19.29 -7.06
C ALA A 229 -15.78 -18.18 -7.91
N ARG A 230 -16.57 -17.45 -8.68
CA ARG A 230 -16.10 -16.27 -9.46
C ARG A 230 -15.61 -15.15 -8.55
N PHE A 231 -16.39 -14.78 -7.54
CA PHE A 231 -16.02 -13.73 -6.58
C PHE A 231 -14.67 -14.02 -5.90
N LEU A 232 -14.47 -15.27 -5.43
CA LEU A 232 -13.19 -15.66 -4.84
C LEU A 232 -12.06 -15.63 -5.86
N ARG A 233 -12.29 -16.12 -7.07
CA ARG A 233 -11.28 -16.07 -8.13
C ARG A 233 -10.81 -14.64 -8.46
N GLU A 234 -11.74 -13.70 -8.49
CA GLU A 234 -11.47 -12.29 -8.80
C GLU A 234 -10.81 -11.54 -7.64
N ASN A 235 -11.09 -11.92 -6.40
CA ASN A 235 -10.69 -11.16 -5.21
C ASN A 235 -9.59 -11.80 -4.35
N LEU A 236 -9.27 -13.07 -4.55
CA LEU A 236 -8.40 -13.84 -3.65
C LEU A 236 -6.99 -13.23 -3.52
N SER A 237 -6.39 -12.85 -4.63
CA SER A 237 -5.07 -12.22 -4.66
C SER A 237 -5.06 -10.94 -3.80
N GLY A 238 -6.06 -10.10 -4.00
CA GLY A 238 -6.25 -8.90 -3.21
C GLY A 238 -6.49 -9.18 -1.72
N PHE A 239 -7.30 -10.17 -1.38
CA PHE A 239 -7.52 -10.59 0.01
C PHE A 239 -6.22 -11.07 0.66
N ALA A 240 -5.47 -11.94 -0.01
CA ALA A 240 -4.20 -12.45 0.49
C ALA A 240 -3.20 -11.31 0.73
N ALA A 241 -3.08 -10.36 -0.21
CA ALA A 241 -2.25 -9.17 -0.04
C ALA A 241 -2.71 -8.31 1.14
N ASN A 242 -4.01 -8.04 1.25
CA ASN A 242 -4.58 -7.16 2.26
C ASN A 242 -4.44 -7.73 3.67
N ILE A 243 -4.77 -9.00 3.83
CA ILE A 243 -4.71 -9.69 5.11
C ILE A 243 -3.25 -9.83 5.56
N SER A 244 -2.37 -10.30 4.68
CA SER A 244 -0.94 -10.46 5.03
C SER A 244 -0.27 -9.12 5.36
N LEU A 245 -0.54 -8.06 4.58
CA LEU A 245 -0.02 -6.73 4.86
C LEU A 245 -0.54 -6.21 6.21
N GLY A 246 -1.84 -6.33 6.46
CA GLY A 246 -2.43 -5.89 7.73
C GLY A 246 -1.73 -6.53 8.93
N PHE A 247 -1.60 -7.86 8.92
CA PHE A 247 -0.92 -8.57 9.99
C PHE A 247 0.58 -8.25 10.07
N MET A 248 1.28 -8.08 8.95
CA MET A 248 2.68 -7.65 8.98
C MET A 248 2.84 -6.26 9.60
N LEU A 249 1.97 -5.30 9.28
CA LEU A 249 2.03 -3.96 9.88
C LEU A 249 1.72 -3.95 11.38
N GLY A 250 0.93 -4.91 11.88
CA GLY A 250 0.62 -5.03 13.29
C GLY A 250 1.64 -5.85 14.08
N LEU A 251 2.01 -7.04 13.56
CA LEU A 251 2.83 -8.01 14.29
C LEU A 251 4.34 -7.74 14.19
N VAL A 252 4.83 -7.20 13.07
CA VAL A 252 6.29 -6.97 12.91
C VAL A 252 6.84 -6.03 13.98
N PRO A 253 6.22 -4.87 14.31
CA PRO A 253 6.68 -4.05 15.42
C PRO A 253 6.59 -4.76 16.77
N ALA A 254 5.56 -5.60 16.99
CA ALA A 254 5.40 -6.34 18.24
C ALA A 254 6.51 -7.39 18.42
N PHE A 255 6.84 -8.15 17.37
CA PHE A 255 7.97 -9.08 17.38
C PHE A 255 9.31 -8.34 17.50
N ALA A 256 9.49 -7.24 16.78
CA ALA A 256 10.70 -6.43 16.88
C ALA A 256 10.92 -5.94 18.31
N ALA A 257 9.88 -5.44 18.98
CA ALA A 257 9.94 -5.03 20.37
C ALA A 257 10.26 -6.19 21.32
N PHE A 258 9.67 -7.38 21.09
CA PHE A 258 9.94 -8.58 21.87
C PHE A 258 11.41 -9.01 21.79
N PHE A 259 12.01 -8.93 20.59
CA PHE A 259 13.43 -9.29 20.39
C PHE A 259 14.40 -8.12 20.61
N GLY A 260 13.93 -6.92 20.99
CA GLY A 260 14.77 -5.74 21.19
C GLY A 260 15.40 -5.20 19.90
N LEU A 261 14.81 -5.44 18.74
CA LEU A 261 15.39 -5.10 17.43
C LEU A 261 15.22 -3.62 17.04
N GLY A 262 14.50 -2.82 17.78
CA GLY A 262 14.30 -1.40 17.46
C GLY A 262 13.74 -1.13 16.08
N LEU A 263 13.02 -2.10 15.47
CA LEU A 263 12.44 -2.02 14.14
C LEU A 263 10.95 -1.69 14.24
N ASP A 264 10.49 -0.76 13.39
CA ASP A 264 9.09 -0.34 13.36
C ASP A 264 8.62 -0.21 11.90
N VAL A 265 7.37 0.14 11.70
CA VAL A 265 6.75 0.31 10.38
C VAL A 265 6.18 1.73 10.26
N ARG A 266 6.31 2.32 9.07
CA ARG A 266 5.80 3.66 8.76
C ARG A 266 5.06 3.63 7.42
N HIS A 267 3.76 3.42 7.49
CA HIS A 267 2.86 3.51 6.35
C HIS A 267 2.30 4.93 6.28
N VAL A 268 2.56 5.65 5.19
CA VAL A 268 2.27 7.09 5.08
C VAL A 268 0.84 7.46 5.49
N THR A 269 -0.18 6.74 5.01
CA THR A 269 -1.58 7.05 5.30
C THR A 269 -1.93 6.86 6.78
N LEU A 270 -1.44 5.78 7.42
CA LEU A 270 -1.63 5.53 8.85
C LEU A 270 -0.86 6.55 9.69
N SER A 271 0.37 6.89 9.32
CA SER A 271 1.19 7.92 9.99
C SER A 271 0.53 9.28 9.93
N THR A 272 -0.09 9.63 8.80
CA THR A 272 -0.87 10.88 8.65
C THR A 272 -2.06 10.92 9.62
N GLY A 273 -2.78 9.82 9.77
CA GLY A 273 -3.89 9.74 10.74
C GLY A 273 -3.41 9.87 12.19
N GLN A 274 -2.30 9.21 12.54
CA GLN A 274 -1.70 9.34 13.89
C GLN A 274 -1.28 10.78 14.18
N MET A 275 -0.65 11.44 13.22
CA MET A 275 -0.28 12.84 13.32
C MET A 275 -1.49 13.77 13.50
N ALA A 276 -2.59 13.51 12.79
CA ALA A 276 -3.83 14.29 12.93
C ALA A 276 -4.43 14.16 14.35
N ALA A 277 -4.43 12.94 14.92
CA ALA A 277 -4.87 12.72 16.29
C ALA A 277 -3.96 13.43 17.30
N ALA A 278 -2.65 13.40 17.10
CA ALA A 278 -1.69 14.14 17.92
C ALA A 278 -1.93 15.65 17.85
N SER A 279 -2.21 16.18 16.66
CA SER A 279 -2.53 17.59 16.45
C SER A 279 -3.80 18.02 17.19
N ALA A 280 -4.85 17.17 17.19
CA ALA A 280 -6.07 17.43 17.94
C ALA A 280 -5.84 17.48 19.45
N THR A 281 -5.02 16.55 19.94
CA THR A 281 -4.70 16.45 21.39
C THR A 281 -3.88 17.63 21.89
N LEU A 282 -2.89 18.09 21.12
CA LEU A 282 -2.01 19.20 21.47
C LEU A 282 -2.61 20.58 21.17
N GLY A 283 -3.70 20.61 20.38
CA GLY A 283 -4.35 21.85 19.99
C GLY A 283 -3.44 22.77 19.17
N LEU A 284 -3.71 24.06 19.18
CA LEU A 284 -2.94 25.06 18.41
C LEU A 284 -1.46 25.17 18.81
N GLN A 285 -1.11 24.73 20.01
CA GLN A 285 0.29 24.73 20.46
C GLN A 285 1.18 23.83 19.60
N VAL A 286 0.61 22.82 18.93
CA VAL A 286 1.35 21.93 18.03
C VAL A 286 2.09 22.71 16.93
N LEU A 287 1.54 23.83 16.46
CA LEU A 287 2.14 24.68 15.44
C LEU A 287 3.45 25.37 15.89
N GLN A 288 3.65 25.48 17.19
CA GLN A 288 4.86 26.05 17.79
C GLN A 288 5.93 24.97 18.07
N MET A 289 5.58 23.69 17.93
CA MET A 289 6.48 22.57 18.19
C MET A 289 7.31 22.22 16.95
N PRO A 290 8.65 22.29 17.01
CA PRO A 290 9.49 21.85 15.88
C PRO A 290 9.24 20.42 15.45
N ALA A 291 8.93 19.51 16.38
CA ALA A 291 8.62 18.12 16.13
C ALA A 291 7.43 17.94 15.14
N PHE A 292 6.41 18.81 15.22
CA PHE A 292 5.30 18.80 14.29
C PHE A 292 5.74 19.06 12.84
N TRP A 293 6.57 20.07 12.64
CA TRP A 293 7.02 20.43 11.29
C TRP A 293 7.97 19.38 10.69
N TRP A 294 8.81 18.78 11.53
CA TRP A 294 9.65 17.65 11.11
C TRP A 294 8.82 16.40 10.80
N ALA A 295 7.77 16.12 11.56
CA ALA A 295 6.83 15.04 11.28
C ALA A 295 6.05 15.33 9.98
N MET A 296 5.57 16.56 9.77
CA MET A 296 4.90 16.97 8.54
C MET A 296 5.82 16.82 7.32
N ALA A 297 7.06 17.29 7.44
CA ALA A 297 8.06 17.15 6.38
C ALA A 297 8.42 15.70 6.07
N SER A 298 8.26 14.77 7.01
CA SER A 298 8.55 13.35 6.79
C SER A 298 7.49 12.67 5.88
N LEU A 299 6.24 13.09 5.88
CA LEU A 299 5.14 12.41 5.20
C LEU A 299 5.39 12.19 3.69
N PRO A 300 5.88 13.18 2.91
CA PRO A 300 6.23 12.95 1.51
C PRO A 300 7.32 11.88 1.34
N PHE A 301 8.32 11.87 2.21
CA PHE A 301 9.40 10.88 2.18
C PHE A 301 8.91 9.48 2.57
N LEU A 302 8.03 9.39 3.57
CA LEU A 302 7.39 8.11 3.93
C LEU A 302 6.62 7.53 2.74
N GLY A 303 5.81 8.34 2.07
CA GLY A 303 5.07 7.96 0.87
C GLY A 303 6.00 7.53 -0.26
N ALA A 304 7.01 8.35 -0.56
CA ALA A 304 7.97 8.06 -1.61
C ALA A 304 8.73 6.74 -1.36
N LEU A 305 9.17 6.46 -0.14
CA LEU A 305 9.89 5.24 0.20
C LEU A 305 9.00 4.01 0.24
N ASN A 306 7.78 4.12 0.79
CA ASN A 306 6.81 3.03 0.73
C ASN A 306 6.59 2.58 -0.74
N VAL A 307 6.42 3.55 -1.65
CA VAL A 307 6.18 3.32 -3.07
C VAL A 307 7.43 2.82 -3.79
N SER A 308 8.54 3.57 -3.70
CA SER A 308 9.74 3.30 -4.51
C SER A 308 10.44 2.00 -4.12
N VAL A 309 10.54 1.67 -2.84
CA VAL A 309 11.17 0.43 -2.38
C VAL A 309 10.33 -0.78 -2.80
N SER A 310 9.01 -0.73 -2.60
CA SER A 310 8.15 -1.84 -3.01
C SER A 310 8.15 -2.04 -4.52
N PHE A 311 8.12 -0.96 -5.30
CA PHE A 311 8.22 -1.02 -6.76
C PHE A 311 9.57 -1.58 -7.21
N TYR A 312 10.68 -1.07 -6.66
CA TYR A 312 12.02 -1.51 -7.03
C TYR A 312 12.20 -3.02 -6.83
N LEU A 313 11.77 -3.56 -5.68
CA LEU A 313 11.87 -4.98 -5.38
C LEU A 313 10.99 -5.82 -6.32
N ALA A 314 9.74 -5.42 -6.54
CA ALA A 314 8.82 -6.10 -7.44
C ALA A 314 9.30 -6.04 -8.90
N PHE A 315 9.81 -4.88 -9.34
CA PHE A 315 10.33 -4.67 -10.68
C PHE A 315 11.62 -5.50 -10.93
N SER A 316 12.54 -5.50 -9.95
CA SER A 316 13.74 -6.31 -10.03
C SER A 316 13.44 -7.81 -10.12
N LEU A 317 12.43 -8.28 -9.37
CA LEU A 317 11.97 -9.66 -9.45
C LEU A 317 11.31 -9.96 -10.82
N ALA A 318 10.46 -9.07 -11.31
CA ALA A 318 9.79 -9.22 -12.60
C ALA A 318 10.77 -9.24 -13.78
N LEU A 319 11.81 -8.40 -13.76
CA LEU A 319 12.87 -8.41 -14.78
C LEU A 319 13.62 -9.75 -14.81
N ARG A 320 13.94 -10.32 -13.64
CA ARG A 320 14.60 -11.63 -13.53
C ARG A 320 13.68 -12.76 -14.04
N ALA A 321 12.40 -12.72 -13.66
CA ALA A 321 11.40 -13.71 -14.09
C ALA A 321 11.18 -13.73 -15.60
N GLN A 322 11.28 -12.57 -16.25
CA GLN A 322 11.08 -12.42 -17.70
C GLN A 322 12.35 -12.58 -18.53
N ASN A 323 13.50 -12.88 -17.89
CA ASN A 323 14.81 -12.98 -18.54
C ASN A 323 15.16 -11.75 -19.40
N VAL A 324 14.78 -10.56 -18.94
CA VAL A 324 15.12 -9.30 -19.63
C VAL A 324 16.59 -9.00 -19.40
N SER A 325 17.41 -9.33 -20.39
CA SER A 325 18.84 -9.03 -20.40
C SER A 325 19.14 -7.99 -21.49
N GLY A 326 20.18 -7.18 -21.29
CA GLY A 326 20.68 -6.27 -22.31
C GLY A 326 19.91 -4.95 -22.46
N VAL A 327 19.05 -4.59 -21.51
CA VAL A 327 18.41 -3.28 -21.51
C VAL A 327 19.46 -2.20 -21.26
N ASP A 328 19.54 -1.22 -22.16
CA ASP A 328 20.40 -0.06 -21.99
C ASP A 328 19.87 0.88 -20.91
N ARG A 329 20.17 0.53 -19.65
CA ARG A 329 19.75 1.29 -18.47
C ARG A 329 20.22 2.74 -18.51
N ALA A 330 21.38 2.99 -19.12
CA ALA A 330 21.94 4.34 -19.23
C ALA A 330 21.06 5.22 -20.11
N ARG A 331 20.54 4.70 -21.23
CA ARG A 331 19.60 5.42 -22.11
C ARG A 331 18.27 5.70 -21.42
N ILE A 332 17.72 4.74 -20.69
CA ILE A 332 16.47 4.93 -19.91
C ILE A 332 16.66 6.00 -18.84
N TYR A 333 17.75 5.95 -18.06
CA TYR A 333 18.03 6.97 -17.04
C TYR A 333 18.31 8.36 -17.66
N ALA A 334 18.91 8.42 -18.84
CA ALA A 334 19.12 9.67 -19.56
C ALA A 334 17.76 10.26 -20.00
N ALA A 335 16.86 9.45 -20.54
CA ALA A 335 15.54 9.88 -20.98
C ALA A 335 14.64 10.32 -19.79
N ILE A 336 14.66 9.60 -18.66
CA ILE A 336 13.95 10.01 -17.44
C ILE A 336 14.50 11.35 -16.93
N ARG A 337 15.83 11.55 -16.89
CA ARG A 337 16.44 12.82 -16.48
C ARG A 337 16.09 13.96 -17.43
N ALA A 338 16.04 13.69 -18.74
CA ALA A 338 15.60 14.67 -19.72
C ALA A 338 14.15 15.08 -19.46
N ARG A 339 13.23 14.12 -19.26
CA ARG A 339 11.82 14.39 -18.93
C ARG A 339 11.67 15.19 -17.63
N LEU A 340 12.43 14.85 -16.59
CA LEU A 340 12.43 15.61 -15.32
C LEU A 340 12.90 17.07 -15.48
N ARG A 341 13.78 17.34 -16.45
CA ARG A 341 14.26 18.72 -16.73
C ARG A 341 13.30 19.51 -17.61
N THR A 342 12.68 18.85 -18.60
CA THR A 342 11.84 19.51 -19.60
C THR A 342 10.38 19.63 -19.17
N ALA A 343 9.86 18.65 -18.45
CA ALA A 343 8.45 18.59 -18.05
C ALA A 343 8.28 17.98 -16.64
N PRO A 344 8.85 18.60 -15.56
CA PRO A 344 8.80 18.05 -14.21
C PRO A 344 7.36 17.88 -13.69
N LEU A 345 6.45 18.79 -14.06
CA LEU A 345 5.07 18.73 -13.60
C LEU A 345 4.29 17.54 -14.17
N SER A 346 4.74 16.95 -15.28
CA SER A 346 4.09 15.75 -15.87
C SER A 346 4.09 14.53 -14.93
N PHE A 347 5.00 14.48 -13.96
CA PHE A 347 5.06 13.46 -12.92
C PHE A 347 4.04 13.65 -11.80
N PHE A 348 3.35 14.79 -11.73
CA PHE A 348 2.42 15.15 -10.66
C PHE A 348 1.00 15.35 -11.15
N VAL A 349 0.84 15.99 -12.29
CA VAL A 349 -0.48 16.30 -12.90
C VAL A 349 -0.49 15.94 -14.38
N PRO A 350 -1.67 15.53 -14.91
CA PRO A 350 -1.83 15.21 -16.34
C PRO A 350 -1.78 16.45 -17.22
#